data_40e0a99ec448285916428ef9b11643c6
#
_entry.id   40e0a99ec448285916428ef9b11643c6
#
_cell.length_a   1.000
_cell.length_b   1.000
_cell.length_c   1.000
_cell.angle_alpha   90.00
_cell.angle_beta   90.00
_cell.angle_gamma   90.00
#
_symmetry.space_group_name_H-M   'P 1'
#
loop_
_entity.id
_entity.type
_entity.pdbx_description
1 polymer ?
#
loop_
_entity_poly.entity_id
_entity_poly.type
_entity_poly.pdbx_seq_one_letter_code
_entity_poly.pdbx_strand_id
1 'polypeptide(L)'
;AYSLDRWYQVTIADTKDMEDAAEYLAAFDDINIVEYDADYECVESNVCIPVTAEQLAQSANGMSRASAELPFNDPFLVDQWHYINRGDVAVSPNVYKGADINVKDVWNTLTCGDPSIIVAVVDEGVKYNHPDLSGNMWVNEAEKSGKPGVDDDNNGYVDDIHGFNFVSGGEITWDKELDSGHGTHVAGTIAAVNNNNTGVAGVAGGRGKGDGVKIMSCQIFDNKRGGTTSVSVNAIKYAADNGASIISCSFGYPGGTFKSDGAYAKQCQAEIDVIRYFEASKNNDVLDGNIAIFASGNDGDPYATYPGALNDIISVSSFGPDHLPTYYTNYGPGCNIVAPGGEYYANPYNIKGMVLSTYPSEFGEGDYAYMQGTSMACPHVSGVAALGLAYAKKMGKTFTRTEFKELLLSSANDIDTRLNGSKYSGNKTIDLYPYRKMLGTGSIDAYLFCMQIEGIPCLQAENGKKQWLDVGAYFGTSAVNLTYLDVSISDDDYQSLGLVEKPYMQYGRLYVHPTKLGSGRIKITAVAGGSIVGGEDAIGGMVMTQEVSVISRSFKSKNGGWL
;
A
#
# COMPACT_ATOMS: atom_id res chain seq x y z
N ALA A 1 -6.01 18.30 -21.79
CA ALA A 1 -5.90 17.02 -22.50
C ALA A 1 -4.43 16.69 -22.67
N TYR A 2 -4.01 15.54 -22.23
CA TYR A 2 -2.58 15.12 -22.21
C TYR A 2 -2.11 14.58 -23.56
N SER A 3 -2.89 14.78 -24.63
CA SER A 3 -2.53 14.60 -26.06
C SER A 3 -1.75 13.31 -26.37
N LEU A 4 -2.07 12.17 -25.72
CA LEU A 4 -1.42 10.88 -25.97
C LEU A 4 -1.60 10.42 -27.42
N ASP A 5 -2.63 10.90 -28.12
CA ASP A 5 -2.90 10.70 -29.55
C ASP A 5 -1.86 11.34 -30.46
N ARG A 6 -0.90 12.10 -29.92
CA ARG A 6 0.20 12.73 -30.66
C ARG A 6 1.56 12.09 -30.44
N TRP A 7 1.63 11.06 -29.61
CA TRP A 7 2.84 10.27 -29.44
C TRP A 7 2.88 9.12 -30.46
N TYR A 8 4.02 8.94 -31.10
CA TYR A 8 4.24 7.91 -32.12
C TYR A 8 5.54 7.18 -31.85
N GLN A 9 5.50 5.86 -31.81
CA GLN A 9 6.70 5.04 -31.80
C GLN A 9 7.25 4.88 -33.21
N VAL A 10 8.53 5.19 -33.38
CA VAL A 10 9.22 5.10 -34.70
C VAL A 10 10.32 4.07 -34.59
N THR A 11 10.23 3.01 -35.37
CA THR A 11 11.28 2.00 -35.49
C THR A 11 12.24 2.38 -36.62
N ILE A 12 13.54 2.41 -36.29
CA ILE A 12 14.60 2.68 -37.27
C ILE A 12 15.24 1.38 -37.74
N ALA A 13 15.70 1.33 -38.98
CA ALA A 13 16.42 0.17 -39.50
C ALA A 13 17.80 0.04 -38.78
N ASP A 14 18.23 -1.18 -38.46
CA ASP A 14 19.48 -1.51 -37.78
C ASP A 14 20.76 -0.92 -38.37
N THR A 15 20.68 -0.40 -39.60
CA THR A 15 21.82 0.21 -40.33
C THR A 15 21.92 1.72 -40.15
N LYS A 16 21.01 2.34 -39.36
CA LYS A 16 20.96 3.79 -39.15
C LYS A 16 21.42 4.15 -37.75
N ASP A 17 22.13 5.26 -37.63
CA ASP A 17 22.49 5.85 -36.34
C ASP A 17 21.24 6.46 -35.69
N MET A 18 21.03 6.15 -34.43
CA MET A 18 19.86 6.65 -33.66
C MET A 18 19.93 8.16 -33.45
N GLU A 19 21.13 8.71 -33.22
CA GLU A 19 21.33 10.17 -33.08
C GLU A 19 20.97 10.89 -34.38
N ASP A 20 21.48 10.41 -35.53
CA ASP A 20 21.16 10.98 -36.86
C ASP A 20 19.65 10.95 -37.14
N ALA A 21 18.96 9.88 -36.73
CA ALA A 21 17.53 9.75 -36.90
C ALA A 21 16.74 10.71 -35.99
N ALA A 22 17.17 10.85 -34.76
CA ALA A 22 16.56 11.76 -33.78
C ALA A 22 16.74 13.23 -34.22
N GLU A 23 17.94 13.61 -34.68
CA GLU A 23 18.20 14.95 -35.24
C GLU A 23 17.37 15.23 -36.49
N TYR A 24 17.24 14.22 -37.39
CA TYR A 24 16.40 14.33 -38.56
C TYR A 24 14.94 14.55 -38.21
N LEU A 25 14.38 13.81 -37.25
CA LEU A 25 12.99 13.96 -36.80
C LEU A 25 12.79 15.30 -36.09
N ALA A 26 13.72 15.71 -35.24
CA ALA A 26 13.65 16.98 -34.51
C ALA A 26 13.72 18.23 -35.44
N ALA A 27 14.13 18.06 -36.69
CA ALA A 27 14.20 19.15 -37.69
C ALA A 27 12.84 19.51 -38.31
N PHE A 28 11.78 18.72 -38.05
CA PHE A 28 10.44 19.01 -38.55
C PHE A 28 9.67 19.94 -37.62
N ASP A 29 9.10 21.00 -38.15
CA ASP A 29 8.34 22.01 -37.36
C ASP A 29 7.11 21.43 -36.63
N ASP A 30 6.57 20.31 -37.10
CA ASP A 30 5.41 19.63 -36.52
C ASP A 30 5.79 18.63 -35.39
N ILE A 31 7.09 18.38 -35.17
CA ILE A 31 7.60 17.50 -34.14
C ILE A 31 8.13 18.34 -33.00
N ASN A 32 7.47 18.27 -31.84
CA ASN A 32 7.84 19.08 -30.69
C ASN A 32 8.87 18.39 -29.79
N ILE A 33 8.84 17.07 -29.68
CA ILE A 33 9.69 16.26 -28.80
C ILE A 33 10.10 15.00 -29.56
N VAL A 34 11.37 14.64 -29.44
CA VAL A 34 11.92 13.34 -29.82
C VAL A 34 12.61 12.78 -28.59
N GLU A 35 12.25 11.59 -28.17
CA GLU A 35 12.90 10.89 -27.07
C GLU A 35 13.23 9.46 -27.47
N TYR A 36 14.19 8.85 -26.80
CA TYR A 36 14.56 7.45 -27.01
C TYR A 36 13.62 6.55 -26.22
N ASP A 37 13.31 5.38 -26.78
CA ASP A 37 12.63 4.32 -26.06
C ASP A 37 13.65 3.65 -25.11
N ALA A 38 13.74 4.18 -23.91
CA ALA A 38 14.76 3.80 -22.93
C ALA A 38 14.36 2.54 -22.18
N ASP A 39 15.33 1.69 -21.91
CA ASP A 39 15.17 0.52 -21.05
C ASP A 39 15.18 0.93 -19.58
N TYR A 40 14.39 0.25 -18.74
CA TYR A 40 14.47 0.32 -17.30
C TYR A 40 14.33 -1.06 -16.67
N GLU A 41 14.71 -1.14 -15.41
CA GLU A 41 14.77 -2.40 -14.68
C GLU A 41 13.59 -2.52 -13.71
N CYS A 42 13.11 -3.75 -13.50
CA CYS A 42 12.29 -4.07 -12.35
C CYS A 42 13.08 -3.74 -11.08
N VAL A 43 12.45 -3.06 -10.11
CA VAL A 43 13.08 -2.73 -8.82
C VAL A 43 13.14 -3.98 -7.95
N GLU A 44 13.80 -5.03 -8.45
CA GLU A 44 13.93 -6.29 -7.74
C GLU A 44 14.94 -6.20 -6.59
N SER A 45 14.64 -6.89 -5.51
CA SER A 45 15.66 -7.35 -4.59
C SER A 45 16.06 -8.77 -5.02
N ASN A 46 17.35 -9.02 -5.16
CA ASN A 46 17.91 -10.31 -5.58
C ASN A 46 17.64 -11.48 -4.59
N VAL A 47 16.62 -11.40 -3.74
CA VAL A 47 16.28 -12.42 -2.74
C VAL A 47 14.82 -12.79 -2.85
N CYS A 48 14.56 -13.89 -3.55
CA CYS A 48 13.28 -14.59 -3.58
C CYS A 48 13.49 -16.00 -3.04
N ILE A 49 12.73 -16.40 -2.03
CA ILE A 49 12.83 -17.72 -1.41
C ILE A 49 11.45 -18.39 -1.45
N PRO A 50 11.21 -19.24 -2.45
CA PRO A 50 9.98 -20.03 -2.55
C PRO A 50 9.83 -20.97 -1.36
N VAL A 51 8.58 -21.18 -0.93
CA VAL A 51 8.25 -22.07 0.18
C VAL A 51 7.04 -22.93 -0.18
N THR A 52 7.09 -24.20 0.21
CA THR A 52 5.97 -25.11 0.01
C THR A 52 4.91 -24.91 1.08
N ALA A 53 3.65 -25.26 0.76
CA ALA A 53 2.55 -25.28 1.72
C ALA A 53 2.87 -26.15 2.94
N GLU A 54 3.64 -27.26 2.75
CA GLU A 54 4.06 -28.14 3.84
C GLU A 54 5.05 -27.47 4.79
N GLN A 55 6.04 -26.72 4.27
CA GLN A 55 6.99 -25.96 5.08
C GLN A 55 6.29 -24.88 5.90
N LEU A 56 5.31 -24.18 5.30
CA LEU A 56 4.50 -23.18 6.00
C LEU A 56 3.56 -23.81 7.04
N ALA A 57 2.94 -24.96 6.73
CA ALA A 57 2.09 -25.68 7.68
C ALA A 57 2.86 -26.19 8.91
N GLN A 58 4.12 -26.61 8.74
CA GLN A 58 4.99 -26.97 9.86
C GLN A 58 5.30 -25.78 10.77
N SER A 59 5.45 -24.60 10.19
CA SER A 59 5.61 -23.33 10.90
C SER A 59 4.36 -22.98 11.74
N ALA A 60 3.18 -23.16 11.14
CA ALA A 60 1.89 -22.87 11.78
C ALA A 60 1.53 -23.82 12.94
N ASN A 61 1.94 -25.10 12.89
CA ASN A 61 1.65 -26.10 13.92
C ASN A 61 2.27 -25.79 15.30
N GLY A 62 3.31 -24.96 15.36
CA GLY A 62 3.87 -24.42 16.61
C GLY A 62 3.04 -23.30 17.25
N MET A 63 2.03 -22.79 16.56
CA MET A 63 1.31 -21.56 16.90
C MET A 63 -0.21 -21.74 17.18
N SER A 64 -0.68 -22.93 17.52
CA SER A 64 -2.12 -23.24 17.68
C SER A 64 -2.93 -22.34 18.63
N ARG A 65 -2.26 -21.55 19.50
CA ARG A 65 -2.89 -20.53 20.35
C ARG A 65 -3.01 -19.15 19.71
N ALA A 66 -2.23 -18.89 18.67
CA ALA A 66 -2.21 -17.59 17.98
C ALA A 66 -3.31 -17.44 16.93
N SER A 67 -3.83 -18.55 16.38
CA SER A 67 -4.89 -18.54 15.35
C SER A 67 -6.24 -18.01 15.85
N ALA A 68 -6.55 -18.10 17.13
CA ALA A 68 -7.82 -17.64 17.70
C ALA A 68 -8.01 -16.11 17.69
N GLU A 69 -6.95 -15.33 17.41
CA GLU A 69 -7.01 -13.86 17.33
C GLU A 69 -6.83 -13.31 15.89
N LEU A 70 -6.78 -14.20 14.87
CA LEU A 70 -6.67 -13.78 13.48
C LEU A 70 -8.03 -13.40 12.89
N PRO A 71 -8.10 -12.37 12.05
CA PRO A 71 -9.36 -11.93 11.44
C PRO A 71 -9.88 -12.90 10.38
N PHE A 72 -9.01 -13.74 9.82
CA PHE A 72 -9.28 -14.66 8.72
C PHE A 72 -8.75 -16.07 9.00
N ASN A 73 -9.22 -17.04 8.23
CA ASN A 73 -8.85 -18.45 8.35
C ASN A 73 -7.71 -18.88 7.41
N ASP A 74 -7.05 -17.93 6.75
CA ASP A 74 -5.92 -18.18 5.84
C ASP A 74 -4.74 -18.73 6.64
N PRO A 75 -4.27 -19.95 6.33
CA PRO A 75 -3.37 -20.69 7.22
C PRO A 75 -2.01 -20.02 7.42
N PHE A 76 -1.56 -19.20 6.46
CA PHE A 76 -0.25 -18.55 6.51
C PHE A 76 -0.30 -17.08 6.92
N LEU A 77 -1.47 -16.52 7.21
CA LEU A 77 -1.62 -15.17 7.76
C LEU A 77 -0.80 -14.99 9.06
N VAL A 78 -0.58 -16.05 9.79
CA VAL A 78 0.25 -16.06 11.00
C VAL A 78 1.71 -15.69 10.74
N ASP A 79 2.24 -15.98 9.56
CA ASP A 79 3.60 -15.67 9.13
C ASP A 79 3.71 -14.31 8.40
N GLN A 80 2.58 -13.62 8.19
CA GLN A 80 2.52 -12.28 7.58
C GLN A 80 2.63 -11.17 8.64
N TRP A 81 3.83 -11.00 9.21
CA TRP A 81 4.11 -9.99 10.22
C TRP A 81 3.78 -8.56 9.76
N HIS A 82 3.86 -8.32 8.47
CA HIS A 82 3.61 -7.02 7.84
C HIS A 82 2.15 -6.56 7.96
N TYR A 83 1.23 -7.47 8.26
CA TYR A 83 -0.17 -7.18 8.59
C TYR A 83 -0.44 -7.18 10.09
N ILE A 84 0.17 -8.13 10.84
CA ILE A 84 -0.03 -8.28 12.28
C ILE A 84 1.29 -8.67 12.95
N ASN A 85 2.08 -7.68 13.33
CA ASN A 85 3.35 -7.90 14.02
C ASN A 85 3.15 -8.09 15.52
N ARG A 86 3.23 -9.33 16.00
CA ARG A 86 3.04 -9.71 17.41
C ARG A 86 4.29 -9.57 18.26
N GLY A 87 5.43 -9.22 17.66
CA GLY A 87 6.73 -9.19 18.31
C GLY A 87 7.35 -10.57 18.48
N ASP A 88 7.07 -11.49 17.55
CA ASP A 88 7.66 -12.83 17.55
C ASP A 88 9.13 -12.77 17.10
N VAL A 89 10.03 -13.17 18.00
CA VAL A 89 11.47 -13.21 17.72
C VAL A 89 11.86 -14.19 16.60
N ALA A 90 10.97 -15.12 16.23
CA ALA A 90 11.16 -15.97 15.05
C ALA A 90 11.10 -15.18 13.74
N VAL A 91 10.46 -14.00 13.71
CA VAL A 91 10.43 -13.10 12.55
C VAL A 91 11.74 -12.33 12.42
N SER A 92 12.24 -11.79 13.52
CA SER A 92 13.51 -11.07 13.58
C SER A 92 14.02 -11.01 15.01
N PRO A 93 15.34 -11.10 15.24
CA PRO A 93 15.90 -10.95 16.57
C PRO A 93 15.63 -9.57 17.19
N ASN A 94 15.40 -8.56 16.36
CA ASN A 94 15.11 -7.17 16.75
C ASN A 94 13.68 -6.76 16.44
N VAL A 95 12.76 -7.73 16.31
CA VAL A 95 11.36 -7.46 15.99
C VAL A 95 10.76 -6.41 16.93
N TYR A 96 10.02 -5.48 16.36
CA TYR A 96 9.33 -4.46 17.13
C TYR A 96 7.82 -4.67 17.02
N LYS A 97 7.21 -5.12 18.10
CA LYS A 97 5.79 -5.44 18.16
C LYS A 97 4.94 -4.26 17.65
N GLY A 98 4.05 -4.52 16.68
CA GLY A 98 3.21 -3.52 16.05
C GLY A 98 3.89 -2.75 14.91
N ALA A 99 5.09 -3.14 14.50
CA ALA A 99 5.69 -2.66 13.25
C ALA A 99 5.03 -3.37 12.06
N ASP A 100 3.83 -2.92 11.71
CA ASP A 100 2.96 -3.43 10.65
C ASP A 100 2.12 -2.26 10.08
N ILE A 101 1.25 -2.52 9.13
CA ILE A 101 0.38 -1.50 8.51
C ILE A 101 -0.91 -1.22 9.30
N ASN A 102 -1.10 -1.77 10.48
CA ASN A 102 -2.29 -1.60 11.33
C ASN A 102 -3.63 -1.89 10.64
N VAL A 103 -3.69 -2.99 9.87
CA VAL A 103 -4.86 -3.31 9.03
C VAL A 103 -5.88 -4.22 9.74
N LYS A 104 -5.49 -4.90 10.82
CA LYS A 104 -6.33 -5.91 11.52
C LYS A 104 -7.71 -5.37 11.88
N ASP A 105 -7.79 -4.20 12.49
CA ASP A 105 -9.06 -3.63 12.94
C ASP A 105 -9.85 -3.00 11.78
N VAL A 106 -9.19 -2.62 10.67
CA VAL A 106 -9.87 -2.29 9.42
C VAL A 106 -10.63 -3.51 8.91
N TRP A 107 -9.99 -4.66 8.85
CA TRP A 107 -10.61 -5.91 8.43
C TRP A 107 -11.76 -6.36 9.34
N ASN A 108 -11.57 -6.24 10.65
CA ASN A 108 -12.57 -6.66 11.62
C ASN A 108 -13.84 -5.80 11.58
N THR A 109 -13.70 -4.48 11.44
CA THR A 109 -14.79 -3.55 11.75
C THR A 109 -15.19 -2.61 10.61
N LEU A 110 -14.30 -2.35 9.66
CA LEU A 110 -14.52 -1.31 8.65
C LEU A 110 -14.78 -1.87 7.26
N THR A 111 -13.75 -2.40 6.61
CA THR A 111 -13.82 -2.94 5.24
C THR A 111 -12.71 -3.96 4.98
N CYS A 112 -12.90 -4.82 3.98
CA CYS A 112 -11.85 -5.72 3.46
C CYS A 112 -11.60 -5.52 1.96
N GLY A 113 -12.28 -4.57 1.33
CA GLY A 113 -12.22 -4.29 -0.09
C GLY A 113 -13.59 -3.99 -0.71
N ASP A 114 -13.62 -3.75 -2.00
CA ASP A 114 -14.82 -3.61 -2.83
C ASP A 114 -14.48 -4.02 -4.26
N PRO A 115 -15.23 -4.92 -4.91
CA PRO A 115 -14.89 -5.46 -6.23
C PRO A 115 -15.00 -4.45 -7.38
N SER A 116 -15.56 -3.27 -7.15
CA SER A 116 -15.57 -2.19 -8.13
C SER A 116 -14.26 -1.38 -8.16
N ILE A 117 -13.37 -1.60 -7.19
CA ILE A 117 -12.06 -0.96 -7.16
C ILE A 117 -11.06 -1.88 -7.86
N ILE A 118 -10.46 -1.37 -8.94
CA ILE A 118 -9.48 -2.10 -9.74
C ILE A 118 -8.10 -1.51 -9.46
N VAL A 119 -7.15 -2.39 -9.13
CA VAL A 119 -5.73 -2.06 -9.00
C VAL A 119 -4.99 -2.73 -10.15
N ALA A 120 -4.40 -1.94 -11.03
CA ALA A 120 -3.53 -2.48 -12.07
C ALA A 120 -2.12 -2.69 -11.51
N VAL A 121 -1.64 -3.91 -11.61
CA VAL A 121 -0.26 -4.30 -11.32
C VAL A 121 0.52 -4.16 -12.63
N VAL A 122 1.34 -3.11 -12.69
CA VAL A 122 2.21 -2.82 -13.84
C VAL A 122 3.59 -3.38 -13.50
N ASP A 123 3.86 -4.63 -13.96
CA ASP A 123 4.95 -5.46 -13.43
C ASP A 123 5.27 -6.62 -14.39
N GLU A 124 5.91 -7.69 -13.91
CA GLU A 124 5.88 -9.01 -14.55
C GLU A 124 4.45 -9.57 -14.61
N GLY A 125 4.24 -10.64 -15.37
CA GLY A 125 2.95 -11.30 -15.48
C GLY A 125 2.43 -11.84 -14.14
N VAL A 126 1.16 -11.56 -13.86
CA VAL A 126 0.46 -12.12 -12.70
C VAL A 126 -0.13 -13.49 -13.06
N LYS A 127 0.20 -14.51 -12.28
CA LYS A 127 -0.46 -15.83 -12.40
C LYS A 127 -1.94 -15.73 -12.02
N TYR A 128 -2.77 -15.33 -12.97
CA TYR A 128 -4.20 -15.05 -12.76
C TYR A 128 -5.01 -16.29 -12.32
N ASN A 129 -4.53 -17.52 -12.59
CA ASN A 129 -5.16 -18.75 -12.16
C ASN A 129 -4.61 -19.31 -10.83
N HIS A 130 -3.79 -18.54 -10.11
CA HIS A 130 -3.30 -18.92 -8.79
C HIS A 130 -4.49 -19.16 -7.83
N PRO A 131 -4.50 -20.27 -7.06
CA PRO A 131 -5.64 -20.62 -6.18
C PRO A 131 -6.05 -19.51 -5.21
N ASP A 132 -5.10 -18.68 -4.79
CA ASP A 132 -5.28 -17.62 -3.82
C ASP A 132 -5.43 -16.22 -4.45
N LEU A 133 -5.46 -16.11 -5.78
CA LEU A 133 -5.64 -14.86 -6.52
C LEU A 133 -6.86 -14.86 -7.44
N SER A 134 -7.20 -16.01 -8.03
CA SER A 134 -8.15 -16.10 -9.15
C SER A 134 -9.53 -15.47 -8.84
N GLY A 135 -9.99 -15.51 -7.58
CA GLY A 135 -11.26 -14.91 -7.16
C GLY A 135 -11.24 -13.37 -7.19
N ASN A 136 -10.06 -12.76 -7.13
CA ASN A 136 -9.88 -11.32 -7.10
C ASN A 136 -9.23 -10.77 -8.38
N MET A 137 -9.07 -11.59 -9.43
CA MET A 137 -8.63 -11.07 -10.72
C MET A 137 -9.72 -10.20 -11.38
N TRP A 138 -9.30 -9.13 -12.02
CA TRP A 138 -10.14 -8.38 -12.94
C TRP A 138 -10.46 -9.24 -14.16
N VAL A 139 -11.63 -9.03 -14.73
CA VAL A 139 -12.09 -9.78 -15.90
C VAL A 139 -12.68 -8.81 -16.91
N ASN A 140 -12.14 -8.82 -18.13
CA ASN A 140 -12.80 -8.26 -19.28
C ASN A 140 -13.91 -9.24 -19.74
N GLU A 141 -15.15 -8.95 -19.37
CA GLU A 141 -16.28 -9.85 -19.64
C GLU A 141 -16.62 -9.94 -21.13
N ALA A 142 -16.25 -8.95 -21.95
CA ALA A 142 -16.42 -9.01 -23.39
C ALA A 142 -15.49 -10.07 -24.00
N GLU A 143 -14.21 -10.00 -23.66
CA GLU A 143 -13.19 -10.94 -24.14
C GLU A 143 -13.45 -12.36 -23.60
N LYS A 144 -13.76 -12.52 -22.32
CA LYS A 144 -14.06 -13.81 -21.71
C LYS A 144 -15.24 -14.52 -22.34
N SER A 145 -16.28 -13.80 -22.74
CA SER A 145 -17.49 -14.35 -23.39
C SER A 145 -17.41 -14.31 -24.92
N GLY A 146 -16.35 -13.72 -25.46
CA GLY A 146 -16.11 -13.49 -26.86
C GLY A 146 -15.55 -14.70 -27.63
N LYS A 147 -14.87 -14.43 -28.72
CA LYS A 147 -14.27 -15.45 -29.58
C LYS A 147 -12.75 -15.43 -29.45
N PRO A 148 -12.12 -16.56 -29.12
CA PRO A 148 -10.67 -16.62 -29.06
C PRO A 148 -9.99 -16.08 -30.33
N GLY A 149 -8.98 -15.22 -30.16
CA GLY A 149 -8.24 -14.56 -31.23
C GLY A 149 -8.97 -13.37 -31.87
N VAL A 150 -9.99 -12.84 -31.23
CA VAL A 150 -10.75 -11.66 -31.69
C VAL A 150 -10.78 -10.63 -30.55
N ASP A 151 -10.56 -9.37 -30.89
CA ASP A 151 -10.79 -8.22 -30.02
C ASP A 151 -12.30 -7.91 -30.02
N ASP A 152 -13.04 -8.47 -29.04
CA ASP A 152 -14.51 -8.46 -29.02
C ASP A 152 -15.08 -7.13 -28.49
N ASP A 153 -14.30 -6.30 -27.78
CA ASP A 153 -14.71 -4.98 -27.31
C ASP A 153 -14.12 -3.82 -28.12
N ASN A 154 -13.26 -4.12 -29.11
CA ASN A 154 -12.58 -3.17 -29.97
C ASN A 154 -11.69 -2.16 -29.22
N ASN A 155 -11.05 -2.61 -28.14
CA ASN A 155 -10.13 -1.80 -27.35
C ASN A 155 -8.69 -1.80 -27.91
N GLY A 156 -8.40 -2.65 -28.91
CA GLY A 156 -7.11 -2.84 -29.56
C GLY A 156 -6.28 -3.99 -29.00
N TYR A 157 -6.82 -4.77 -28.04
CA TYR A 157 -6.12 -5.86 -27.36
C TYR A 157 -6.93 -7.16 -27.47
N VAL A 158 -6.36 -8.16 -28.12
CA VAL A 158 -7.03 -9.45 -28.37
C VAL A 158 -6.88 -10.34 -27.13
N ASP A 159 -7.99 -10.97 -26.70
CA ASP A 159 -8.04 -11.92 -25.58
C ASP A 159 -7.47 -11.37 -24.24
N ASP A 160 -7.65 -10.09 -23.95
CA ASP A 160 -7.16 -9.40 -22.73
C ASP A 160 -8.01 -9.68 -21.48
N ILE A 161 -8.37 -10.95 -21.24
CA ILE A 161 -9.35 -11.38 -20.23
C ILE A 161 -9.00 -10.92 -18.81
N HIS A 162 -7.71 -10.96 -18.42
CA HIS A 162 -7.22 -10.56 -17.08
C HIS A 162 -6.22 -9.41 -17.11
N GLY A 163 -6.09 -8.77 -18.26
CA GLY A 163 -5.08 -7.79 -18.60
C GLY A 163 -4.28 -8.22 -19.84
N PHE A 164 -3.10 -7.65 -20.04
CA PHE A 164 -2.37 -7.86 -21.30
C PHE A 164 -0.85 -7.87 -21.09
N ASN A 165 -0.13 -8.62 -21.94
CA ASN A 165 1.32 -8.64 -22.02
C ASN A 165 1.81 -7.64 -23.07
N PHE A 166 2.28 -6.48 -22.65
CA PHE A 166 2.74 -5.41 -23.53
C PHE A 166 4.14 -5.66 -24.11
N VAL A 167 4.89 -6.65 -23.59
CA VAL A 167 6.21 -7.03 -24.12
C VAL A 167 6.06 -7.90 -25.36
N SER A 168 5.21 -8.91 -25.30
CA SER A 168 4.99 -9.86 -26.40
C SER A 168 3.81 -9.47 -27.31
N GLY A 169 2.88 -8.64 -26.83
CA GLY A 169 1.67 -8.28 -27.55
C GLY A 169 0.61 -9.38 -27.54
N GLY A 170 0.26 -9.95 -26.36
CA GLY A 170 -0.70 -11.04 -26.26
C GLY A 170 -1.06 -11.42 -24.81
N GLU A 171 -1.33 -12.70 -24.57
CA GLU A 171 -1.69 -13.22 -23.26
C GLU A 171 -0.61 -12.98 -22.21
N ILE A 172 -1.03 -12.81 -20.96
CA ILE A 172 -0.16 -12.74 -19.79
C ILE A 172 0.58 -14.06 -19.62
N THR A 173 1.88 -13.99 -19.37
CA THR A 173 2.74 -15.14 -19.17
C THR A 173 3.42 -15.10 -17.81
N TRP A 174 3.77 -16.27 -17.28
CA TRP A 174 4.63 -16.46 -16.12
C TRP A 174 5.54 -17.68 -16.38
N ASP A 175 6.54 -17.47 -17.20
CA ASP A 175 7.48 -18.52 -17.60
C ASP A 175 8.72 -18.47 -16.71
N LYS A 176 9.05 -19.57 -16.03
CA LYS A 176 10.22 -19.67 -15.14
C LYS A 176 11.55 -19.23 -15.79
N GLU A 177 11.68 -19.39 -17.10
CA GLU A 177 12.89 -18.95 -17.82
C GLU A 177 12.89 -17.44 -18.12
N LEU A 178 11.74 -16.80 -18.00
CA LEU A 178 11.50 -15.42 -18.41
C LEU A 178 11.07 -14.50 -17.25
N ASP A 179 10.52 -15.05 -16.17
CA ASP A 179 9.93 -14.30 -15.06
C ASP A 179 10.52 -14.75 -13.72
N SER A 180 10.50 -13.87 -12.73
CA SER A 180 10.92 -14.16 -11.35
C SER A 180 9.74 -14.47 -10.42
N GLY A 181 8.50 -14.30 -10.89
CA GLY A 181 7.27 -14.38 -10.11
C GLY A 181 6.94 -13.12 -9.33
N HIS A 182 7.65 -12.04 -9.62
CA HIS A 182 7.55 -10.76 -8.91
C HIS A 182 6.14 -10.16 -9.01
N GLY A 183 5.56 -10.06 -10.21
CA GLY A 183 4.22 -9.52 -10.40
C GLY A 183 3.13 -10.33 -9.67
N THR A 184 3.27 -11.66 -9.59
CA THR A 184 2.36 -12.51 -8.81
C THR A 184 2.49 -12.24 -7.31
N HIS A 185 3.69 -12.00 -6.81
CA HIS A 185 3.94 -11.67 -5.40
C HIS A 185 3.37 -10.30 -5.02
N VAL A 186 3.57 -9.30 -5.87
CA VAL A 186 2.97 -7.96 -5.74
C VAL A 186 1.44 -8.04 -5.70
N ALA A 187 0.84 -8.77 -6.64
CA ALA A 187 -0.62 -8.95 -6.71
C ALA A 187 -1.20 -9.59 -5.44
N GLY A 188 -0.53 -10.62 -4.90
CA GLY A 188 -0.95 -11.28 -3.66
C GLY A 188 -0.89 -10.36 -2.45
N THR A 189 0.12 -9.52 -2.35
CA THR A 189 0.22 -8.52 -1.28
C THR A 189 -0.96 -7.55 -1.32
N ILE A 190 -1.42 -7.14 -2.51
CA ILE A 190 -2.59 -6.26 -2.65
C ILE A 190 -3.87 -7.02 -2.32
N ALA A 191 -4.11 -8.19 -2.94
CA ALA A 191 -5.43 -8.78 -2.98
C ALA A 191 -5.47 -10.31 -3.07
N ALA A 192 -4.52 -11.05 -2.46
CA ALA A 192 -4.76 -12.46 -2.19
C ALA A 192 -6.12 -12.63 -1.50
N VAL A 193 -6.87 -13.68 -1.84
CA VAL A 193 -8.27 -13.85 -1.39
C VAL A 193 -8.30 -14.19 0.09
N ASN A 194 -8.75 -13.25 0.92
CA ASN A 194 -8.85 -13.46 2.36
C ASN A 194 -9.98 -14.43 2.74
N ASN A 195 -9.79 -15.14 3.84
CA ASN A 195 -10.80 -15.99 4.46
C ASN A 195 -11.33 -17.12 3.54
N ASN A 196 -10.46 -17.63 2.69
CA ASN A 196 -10.76 -18.72 1.76
C ASN A 196 -10.20 -20.09 2.21
N ASN A 197 -9.61 -20.14 3.42
CA ASN A 197 -8.93 -21.32 3.99
C ASN A 197 -7.73 -21.79 3.13
N THR A 198 -7.11 -20.89 2.40
CA THR A 198 -5.98 -21.15 1.49
C THR A 198 -4.89 -20.11 1.74
N GLY A 199 -3.65 -20.51 1.78
CA GLY A 199 -2.45 -19.69 1.71
C GLY A 199 -2.40 -18.45 2.60
N VAL A 200 -2.31 -17.30 1.97
CA VAL A 200 -2.01 -15.99 2.56
C VAL A 200 -3.20 -15.03 2.46
N ALA A 201 -3.15 -13.93 3.21
CA ALA A 201 -4.07 -12.82 3.04
C ALA A 201 -3.45 -11.70 2.19
N GLY A 202 -4.29 -10.93 1.50
CA GLY A 202 -3.94 -9.66 0.84
C GLY A 202 -4.54 -8.48 1.59
N VAL A 203 -3.94 -7.28 1.46
CA VAL A 203 -4.40 -6.07 2.16
C VAL A 203 -5.89 -5.80 1.91
N ALA A 204 -6.33 -5.90 0.65
CA ALA A 204 -7.69 -5.64 0.21
C ALA A 204 -8.38 -6.87 -0.42
N GLY A 205 -8.05 -8.08 0.09
CA GLY A 205 -8.44 -9.38 -0.47
C GLY A 205 -9.90 -9.80 -0.23
N GLY A 206 -10.72 -8.99 0.45
CA GLY A 206 -12.11 -9.30 0.73
C GLY A 206 -12.30 -10.26 1.91
N ARG A 207 -13.38 -11.05 1.87
CA ARG A 207 -13.75 -12.03 2.91
C ARG A 207 -14.08 -13.41 2.35
N GLY A 208 -13.51 -13.79 1.22
CA GLY A 208 -13.77 -15.07 0.55
C GLY A 208 -15.09 -15.12 -0.24
N LYS A 209 -15.71 -13.98 -0.49
CA LYS A 209 -17.00 -13.87 -1.17
C LYS A 209 -16.93 -13.15 -2.52
N GLY A 210 -15.72 -12.98 -3.08
CA GLY A 210 -15.50 -12.17 -4.28
C GLY A 210 -15.64 -10.66 -4.04
N ASP A 211 -15.59 -10.24 -2.78
CA ASP A 211 -15.74 -8.87 -2.29
C ASP A 211 -14.40 -8.14 -2.11
N GLY A 212 -13.28 -8.76 -2.51
CA GLY A 212 -11.97 -8.11 -2.61
C GLY A 212 -11.88 -7.15 -3.79
N VAL A 213 -10.86 -6.29 -3.77
CA VAL A 213 -10.53 -5.45 -4.93
C VAL A 213 -10.06 -6.33 -6.09
N LYS A 214 -10.13 -5.82 -7.32
CA LYS A 214 -9.77 -6.57 -8.51
C LYS A 214 -8.38 -6.22 -9.01
N ILE A 215 -7.59 -7.23 -9.34
CA ILE A 215 -6.24 -7.10 -9.89
C ILE A 215 -6.30 -7.21 -11.40
N MET A 216 -5.83 -6.17 -12.09
CA MET A 216 -5.59 -6.15 -13.53
C MET A 216 -4.09 -6.34 -13.77
N SER A 217 -3.70 -7.34 -14.56
CA SER A 217 -2.29 -7.60 -14.87
C SER A 217 -1.87 -6.83 -16.11
N CYS A 218 -0.95 -5.89 -15.94
CA CYS A 218 -0.35 -5.13 -17.04
C CYS A 218 1.12 -5.53 -17.14
N GLN A 219 1.42 -6.59 -17.89
CA GLN A 219 2.77 -7.15 -17.97
C GLN A 219 3.69 -6.29 -18.83
N ILE A 220 4.75 -5.77 -18.22
CA ILE A 220 5.77 -4.92 -18.88
C ILE A 220 7.18 -5.49 -18.82
N PHE A 221 7.38 -6.63 -18.14
CA PHE A 221 8.65 -7.35 -18.04
C PHE A 221 8.48 -8.82 -18.40
N ASP A 222 9.49 -9.39 -19.03
CA ASP A 222 9.68 -10.82 -19.22
C ASP A 222 11.16 -11.21 -19.07
N ASN A 223 11.88 -10.59 -18.16
CA ASN A 223 13.28 -10.79 -17.72
C ASN A 223 14.35 -10.84 -18.83
N LYS A 224 14.04 -11.26 -20.05
CA LYS A 224 14.94 -11.28 -21.22
C LYS A 224 14.73 -10.11 -22.18
N ARG A 225 13.53 -9.52 -22.12
CA ARG A 225 13.15 -8.34 -22.87
C ARG A 225 12.68 -7.33 -21.85
N GLY A 226 13.58 -6.47 -21.39
CA GLY A 226 13.29 -5.47 -20.37
C GLY A 226 12.10 -4.60 -20.72
N GLY A 227 11.49 -3.98 -19.69
CA GLY A 227 10.52 -2.92 -19.91
C GLY A 227 11.18 -1.74 -20.59
N THR A 228 10.48 -1.17 -21.58
CA THR A 228 10.89 0.08 -22.21
C THR A 228 9.87 1.16 -21.91
N THR A 229 10.24 2.42 -22.12
CA THR A 229 9.33 3.56 -21.93
C THR A 229 8.02 3.36 -22.72
N SER A 230 8.08 2.90 -23.95
CA SER A 230 6.87 2.68 -24.77
C SER A 230 5.98 1.56 -24.24
N VAL A 231 6.57 0.51 -23.69
CA VAL A 231 5.83 -0.62 -23.08
C VAL A 231 5.07 -0.15 -21.85
N SER A 232 5.71 0.61 -20.94
CA SER A 232 5.03 1.15 -19.75
C SER A 232 3.96 2.18 -20.10
N VAL A 233 4.23 3.05 -21.08
CA VAL A 233 3.25 4.04 -21.56
C VAL A 233 1.98 3.35 -22.05
N ASN A 234 2.11 2.29 -22.86
CA ASN A 234 0.96 1.51 -23.35
C ASN A 234 0.22 0.81 -22.19
N ALA A 235 0.95 0.22 -21.24
CA ALA A 235 0.38 -0.47 -20.09
C ALA A 235 -0.40 0.47 -19.15
N ILE A 236 0.16 1.64 -18.83
CA ILE A 236 -0.48 2.64 -17.98
C ILE A 236 -1.71 3.24 -18.68
N LYS A 237 -1.61 3.49 -20.01
CA LYS A 237 -2.76 3.93 -20.79
C LYS A 237 -3.88 2.90 -20.78
N TYR A 238 -3.54 1.63 -21.03
CA TYR A 238 -4.49 0.52 -20.96
C TYR A 238 -5.19 0.45 -19.59
N ALA A 239 -4.43 0.53 -18.50
CA ALA A 239 -4.98 0.53 -17.15
C ALA A 239 -5.99 1.67 -16.93
N ALA A 240 -5.68 2.88 -17.45
CA ALA A 240 -6.59 4.03 -17.40
C ALA A 240 -7.88 3.79 -18.18
N ASP A 241 -7.76 3.26 -19.40
CA ASP A 241 -8.89 3.08 -20.31
C ASP A 241 -9.80 1.91 -19.89
N ASN A 242 -9.25 0.91 -19.18
CA ASN A 242 -9.97 -0.27 -18.69
C ASN A 242 -10.40 -0.18 -17.22
N GLY A 243 -10.43 1.01 -16.64
CA GLY A 243 -11.12 1.26 -15.37
C GLY A 243 -10.29 1.09 -14.10
N ALA A 244 -8.96 0.96 -14.19
CA ALA A 244 -8.12 0.91 -13.00
C ALA A 244 -8.16 2.24 -12.23
N SER A 245 -8.42 2.17 -10.93
CA SER A 245 -8.44 3.32 -10.02
C SER A 245 -7.06 3.60 -9.40
N ILE A 246 -6.22 2.58 -9.35
CA ILE A 246 -4.86 2.62 -8.81
C ILE A 246 -3.93 1.87 -9.76
N ILE A 247 -2.75 2.43 -10.05
CA ILE A 247 -1.62 1.66 -10.57
C ILE A 247 -0.62 1.41 -9.46
N SER A 248 -0.15 0.16 -9.35
CA SER A 248 0.91 -0.28 -8.45
C SER A 248 2.13 -0.65 -9.30
N CYS A 249 3.19 0.14 -9.18
CA CYS A 249 4.34 0.12 -10.07
C CYS A 249 5.61 -0.16 -9.26
N SER A 250 6.11 -1.39 -9.36
CA SER A 250 7.34 -1.80 -8.65
C SER A 250 8.56 -1.77 -9.57
N PHE A 251 8.71 -0.70 -10.34
CA PHE A 251 9.80 -0.49 -11.29
C PHE A 251 10.26 0.97 -11.30
N GLY A 252 11.41 1.22 -11.93
CA GLY A 252 11.94 2.57 -12.14
C GLY A 252 13.36 2.54 -12.72
N TYR A 253 13.88 3.72 -12.97
CA TYR A 253 15.28 3.89 -13.38
C TYR A 253 16.21 3.74 -12.17
N PRO A 254 17.45 3.25 -12.33
CA PRO A 254 18.40 3.15 -11.22
C PRO A 254 18.54 4.44 -10.43
N GLY A 255 18.69 4.34 -9.10
CA GLY A 255 18.76 5.48 -8.20
C GLY A 255 19.78 6.53 -8.65
N GLY A 256 19.37 7.80 -8.62
CA GLY A 256 20.23 8.93 -9.00
C GLY A 256 20.44 9.16 -10.50
N THR A 257 19.85 8.35 -11.39
CA THR A 257 19.84 8.60 -12.85
C THR A 257 19.25 9.97 -13.15
N PHE A 258 18.10 10.27 -12.58
CA PHE A 258 17.50 11.60 -12.63
C PHE A 258 17.45 12.20 -11.22
N LYS A 259 17.74 13.50 -11.13
CA LYS A 259 17.80 14.24 -9.85
C LYS A 259 16.77 15.35 -9.74
N SER A 260 15.91 15.50 -10.73
CA SER A 260 14.81 16.46 -10.77
C SER A 260 13.80 16.12 -11.83
N ASP A 261 12.55 16.56 -11.66
CA ASP A 261 11.47 16.42 -12.64
C ASP A 261 11.86 17.01 -13.99
N GLY A 262 12.58 18.16 -13.99
CA GLY A 262 13.04 18.78 -15.22
C GLY A 262 14.12 18.00 -15.96
N ALA A 263 14.97 17.22 -15.27
CA ALA A 263 15.93 16.33 -15.90
C ALA A 263 15.23 15.11 -16.48
N TYR A 264 14.26 14.56 -15.77
CA TYR A 264 13.44 13.43 -16.20
C TYR A 264 12.57 13.80 -17.42
N ALA A 265 11.89 14.95 -17.37
CA ALA A 265 11.03 15.44 -18.46
C ALA A 265 11.74 15.64 -19.79
N LYS A 266 13.06 15.87 -19.77
CA LYS A 266 13.84 16.02 -21.01
C LYS A 266 14.06 14.71 -21.77
N GLN A 267 13.85 13.57 -21.13
CA GLN A 267 14.14 12.25 -21.69
C GLN A 267 12.94 11.29 -21.67
N CYS A 268 11.94 11.55 -20.81
CA CYS A 268 10.82 10.65 -20.55
C CYS A 268 9.49 11.42 -20.47
N GLN A 269 9.24 12.36 -21.36
CA GLN A 269 8.01 13.16 -21.33
C GLN A 269 6.76 12.30 -21.62
N ALA A 270 6.89 11.26 -22.46
CA ALA A 270 5.78 10.33 -22.76
C ALA A 270 5.30 9.61 -21.48
N GLU A 271 6.22 9.18 -20.59
CA GLU A 271 5.86 8.58 -19.31
C GLU A 271 5.14 9.59 -18.40
N ILE A 272 5.63 10.82 -18.34
CA ILE A 272 4.96 11.87 -17.57
C ILE A 272 3.54 12.09 -18.10
N ASP A 273 3.38 12.20 -19.41
CA ASP A 273 2.08 12.45 -20.05
C ASP A 273 1.10 11.31 -19.76
N VAL A 274 1.53 10.05 -19.85
CA VAL A 274 0.63 8.90 -19.57
C VAL A 274 0.28 8.77 -18.10
N ILE A 275 1.23 9.02 -17.18
CA ILE A 275 0.94 9.03 -15.76
C ILE A 275 -0.08 10.14 -15.44
N ARG A 276 0.09 11.33 -16.00
CA ARG A 276 -0.89 12.42 -15.85
C ARG A 276 -2.24 12.11 -16.50
N TYR A 277 -2.24 11.41 -17.62
CA TYR A 277 -3.46 10.90 -18.25
C TYR A 277 -4.19 9.93 -17.31
N PHE A 278 -3.47 8.95 -16.75
CA PHE A 278 -4.02 8.01 -15.77
C PHE A 278 -4.61 8.74 -14.55
N GLU A 279 -3.85 9.64 -13.96
CA GLU A 279 -4.27 10.41 -12.80
C GLU A 279 -5.50 11.30 -13.07
N ALA A 280 -5.66 11.79 -14.29
CA ALA A 280 -6.80 12.62 -14.69
C ALA A 280 -8.03 11.81 -15.12
N SER A 281 -7.88 10.52 -15.38
CA SER A 281 -8.98 9.61 -15.71
C SER A 281 -9.84 9.35 -14.46
N LYS A 282 -11.15 9.26 -14.64
CA LYS A 282 -12.09 9.04 -13.52
C LYS A 282 -12.69 7.65 -13.59
N ASN A 283 -12.08 6.70 -12.89
CA ASN A 283 -12.41 5.27 -12.94
C ASN A 283 -13.10 4.75 -11.66
N ASN A 284 -13.51 5.65 -10.76
CA ASN A 284 -14.24 5.31 -9.56
C ASN A 284 -15.19 6.43 -9.15
N ASP A 285 -16.15 6.12 -8.28
CA ASP A 285 -17.16 7.07 -7.81
C ASP A 285 -16.70 7.91 -6.60
N VAL A 286 -15.49 7.65 -6.10
CA VAL A 286 -14.96 8.27 -4.87
C VAL A 286 -14.11 9.49 -5.18
N LEU A 287 -13.27 9.41 -6.22
CA LEU A 287 -12.30 10.44 -6.56
C LEU A 287 -12.65 11.16 -7.86
N ASP A 288 -12.11 12.35 -8.03
CA ASP A 288 -12.11 13.09 -9.30
C ASP A 288 -11.00 12.64 -10.27
N GLY A 289 -10.21 11.63 -9.90
CA GLY A 289 -9.12 11.06 -10.68
C GLY A 289 -8.63 9.72 -10.10
N ASN A 290 -7.47 9.25 -10.53
CA ASN A 290 -6.86 7.97 -10.13
C ASN A 290 -5.54 8.18 -9.38
N ILE A 291 -5.01 7.14 -8.74
CA ILE A 291 -3.82 7.20 -7.89
C ILE A 291 -2.67 6.37 -8.47
N ALA A 292 -1.53 6.99 -8.70
CA ALA A 292 -0.30 6.31 -9.11
C ALA A 292 0.63 6.12 -7.90
N ILE A 293 1.11 4.87 -7.69
CA ILE A 293 1.95 4.48 -6.58
C ILE A 293 3.14 3.69 -7.11
N PHE A 294 4.36 4.11 -6.73
CA PHE A 294 5.62 3.54 -7.19
C PHE A 294 6.53 3.11 -6.03
N ALA A 295 7.39 2.14 -6.27
CA ALA A 295 8.50 1.82 -5.38
C ALA A 295 9.58 2.91 -5.45
N SER A 296 10.28 3.17 -4.33
CA SER A 296 11.31 4.21 -4.27
C SER A 296 12.70 3.77 -4.75
N GLY A 297 12.93 2.47 -4.93
CA GLY A 297 14.21 1.89 -5.34
C GLY A 297 14.95 1.15 -4.22
N ASN A 298 15.88 0.27 -4.62
CA ASN A 298 16.59 -0.67 -3.73
C ASN A 298 18.11 -0.47 -3.71
N ASP A 299 18.60 0.71 -4.07
CA ASP A 299 20.03 1.02 -4.21
C ASP A 299 20.66 1.47 -2.87
N GLY A 300 19.82 1.82 -1.86
CA GLY A 300 20.24 2.46 -0.62
C GLY A 300 20.68 3.92 -0.86
N ASP A 301 20.21 4.53 -1.91
CA ASP A 301 20.57 5.87 -2.36
C ASP A 301 19.71 6.97 -1.72
N PRO A 302 20.28 8.20 -1.57
CA PRO A 302 19.55 9.35 -1.00
C PRO A 302 18.61 10.03 -2.01
N TYR A 303 18.01 9.28 -2.94
CA TYR A 303 17.06 9.73 -3.94
C TYR A 303 16.07 8.61 -4.25
N ALA A 304 14.77 8.94 -4.37
CA ALA A 304 13.81 8.01 -4.96
C ALA A 304 14.08 7.84 -6.46
N THR A 305 13.72 6.68 -7.01
CA THR A 305 13.79 6.41 -8.45
C THR A 305 12.63 7.11 -9.19
N TYR A 306 12.89 7.53 -10.43
CA TYR A 306 11.82 7.95 -11.35
C TYR A 306 11.20 6.70 -12.03
N PRO A 307 9.92 6.72 -12.32
CA PRO A 307 8.93 7.81 -12.22
C PRO A 307 8.43 8.14 -10.80
N GLY A 308 8.65 7.27 -9.80
CA GLY A 308 8.13 7.44 -8.44
C GLY A 308 8.52 8.76 -7.76
N ALA A 309 9.69 9.33 -8.10
CA ALA A 309 10.15 10.59 -7.57
C ALA A 309 9.46 11.84 -8.14
N LEU A 310 8.62 11.70 -9.18
CA LEU A 310 7.85 12.83 -9.73
C LEU A 310 6.99 13.50 -8.67
N ASN A 311 6.91 14.82 -8.71
CA ASN A 311 5.97 15.57 -7.89
C ASN A 311 4.54 15.07 -8.10
N ASP A 312 3.77 14.99 -7.02
CA ASP A 312 2.41 14.46 -6.95
C ASP A 312 2.26 12.94 -7.16
N ILE A 313 3.35 12.19 -7.29
CA ILE A 313 3.32 10.72 -7.32
C ILE A 313 3.65 10.19 -5.92
N ILE A 314 3.04 9.08 -5.53
CA ILE A 314 3.34 8.43 -4.25
C ILE A 314 4.48 7.45 -4.46
N SER A 315 5.63 7.72 -3.82
CA SER A 315 6.81 6.86 -3.80
C SER A 315 6.99 6.22 -2.42
N VAL A 316 7.19 4.91 -2.41
CA VAL A 316 7.15 4.09 -1.21
C VAL A 316 8.53 3.53 -0.87
N SER A 317 9.07 3.93 0.27
CA SER A 317 10.27 3.36 0.88
C SER A 317 9.95 2.16 1.77
N SER A 318 10.98 1.45 2.22
CA SER A 318 10.83 0.16 2.90
C SER A 318 11.30 0.18 4.35
N PHE A 319 10.52 -0.46 5.24
CA PHE A 319 10.97 -0.82 6.59
C PHE A 319 10.87 -2.33 6.87
N GLY A 320 11.67 -2.79 7.83
CA GLY A 320 11.72 -4.17 8.30
C GLY A 320 10.88 -4.42 9.56
N PRO A 321 10.78 -5.68 10.05
CA PRO A 321 10.00 -6.04 11.23
C PRO A 321 10.50 -5.39 12.53
N ASP A 322 11.64 -4.73 12.51
CA ASP A 322 12.20 -3.93 13.60
C ASP A 322 11.72 -2.46 13.61
N HIS A 323 10.85 -2.09 12.64
CA HIS A 323 10.37 -0.73 12.40
C HIS A 323 11.52 0.26 12.13
N LEU A 324 12.54 -0.20 11.40
CA LEU A 324 13.66 0.61 10.93
C LEU A 324 13.77 0.47 9.40
N PRO A 325 14.37 1.46 8.70
CA PRO A 325 14.57 1.37 7.26
C PRO A 325 15.37 0.11 6.92
N THR A 326 14.99 -0.55 5.83
CA THR A 326 15.73 -1.68 5.30
C THR A 326 17.07 -1.24 4.72
N TYR A 327 18.05 -2.14 4.66
CA TYR A 327 19.41 -1.80 4.23
C TYR A 327 19.53 -1.38 2.75
N TYR A 328 18.52 -1.71 1.97
CA TYR A 328 18.47 -1.44 0.53
C TYR A 328 17.60 -0.24 0.17
N THR A 329 16.70 0.20 1.06
CA THR A 329 15.70 1.22 0.69
C THR A 329 16.32 2.54 0.27
N ASN A 330 15.86 3.09 -0.84
CA ASN A 330 16.13 4.48 -1.15
C ASN A 330 15.38 5.42 -0.19
N TYR A 331 15.94 6.60 0.03
CA TYR A 331 15.45 7.61 0.97
C TYR A 331 15.72 9.03 0.44
N GLY A 332 15.17 10.05 1.07
CA GLY A 332 15.43 11.45 0.68
C GLY A 332 14.36 12.03 -0.26
N PRO A 333 14.74 12.98 -1.12
CA PRO A 333 13.80 13.64 -2.02
C PRO A 333 13.04 12.65 -2.91
N GLY A 334 11.74 12.85 -3.02
CA GLY A 334 10.84 11.98 -3.77
C GLY A 334 10.26 10.81 -2.96
N CYS A 335 10.84 10.43 -1.80
CA CYS A 335 10.25 9.42 -0.92
C CYS A 335 9.13 10.03 -0.07
N ASN A 336 7.90 9.50 -0.15
CA ASN A 336 6.73 10.13 0.47
C ASN A 336 6.22 9.40 1.71
N ILE A 337 6.32 8.06 1.73
CA ILE A 337 5.81 7.22 2.81
C ILE A 337 6.62 5.92 2.89
N VAL A 338 6.56 5.25 4.03
CA VAL A 338 7.27 3.97 4.24
C VAL A 338 6.27 2.85 4.53
N ALA A 339 6.51 1.66 3.98
CA ALA A 339 5.68 0.48 4.23
C ALA A 339 6.56 -0.77 4.42
N PRO A 340 6.00 -1.92 4.86
CA PRO A 340 6.76 -3.15 5.02
C PRO A 340 7.32 -3.67 3.69
N GLY A 341 8.63 -3.64 3.51
CA GLY A 341 9.31 -4.30 2.40
C GLY A 341 10.08 -5.53 2.84
N GLY A 342 10.26 -5.67 4.15
CA GLY A 342 10.89 -6.83 4.76
C GLY A 342 12.41 -6.85 4.66
N GLU A 343 13.02 -7.71 5.43
CA GLU A 343 14.46 -7.92 5.44
C GLU A 343 14.84 -9.37 5.62
N TYR A 344 15.81 -9.79 4.84
CA TYR A 344 16.54 -11.02 5.01
C TYR A 344 17.65 -10.84 6.05
N TYR A 345 17.74 -11.77 6.99
CA TYR A 345 18.80 -11.81 7.99
C TYR A 345 19.75 -12.98 7.71
N ALA A 346 21.00 -12.67 7.44
CA ALA A 346 22.00 -13.68 7.11
C ALA A 346 22.57 -14.39 8.34
N ASN A 347 22.60 -13.73 9.51
CA ASN A 347 23.17 -14.30 10.73
C ASN A 347 22.44 -13.78 12.00
N PRO A 348 21.62 -14.62 12.68
CA PRO A 348 21.24 -15.97 12.22
C PRO A 348 20.39 -15.92 10.95
N TYR A 349 20.49 -16.95 10.13
CA TYR A 349 19.72 -17.05 8.89
C TYR A 349 18.22 -17.02 9.19
N ASN A 350 17.52 -16.06 8.62
CA ASN A 350 16.08 -15.90 8.83
C ASN A 350 15.41 -15.22 7.62
N ILE A 351 14.44 -15.90 7.05
CA ILE A 351 13.64 -15.43 5.92
C ILE A 351 12.29 -14.81 6.36
N LYS A 352 11.84 -15.10 7.59
CA LYS A 352 10.52 -14.68 8.07
C LYS A 352 10.40 -13.15 8.25
N GLY A 353 11.51 -12.44 8.26
CA GLY A 353 11.53 -10.98 8.25
C GLY A 353 11.22 -10.35 6.88
N MET A 354 11.19 -11.16 5.82
CA MET A 354 10.75 -10.76 4.49
C MET A 354 9.21 -10.75 4.39
N VAL A 355 8.67 -10.36 3.25
CA VAL A 355 7.23 -10.35 2.96
C VAL A 355 6.83 -11.68 2.34
N LEU A 356 5.85 -12.36 2.92
CA LEU A 356 5.26 -13.60 2.39
C LEU A 356 4.04 -13.27 1.52
N SER A 357 4.03 -13.76 0.27
CA SER A 357 2.93 -13.58 -0.66
C SER A 357 2.82 -14.74 -1.66
N THR A 358 1.87 -14.66 -2.60
CA THR A 358 1.63 -15.65 -3.66
C THR A 358 2.80 -15.75 -4.63
N TYR A 359 3.00 -16.93 -5.22
CA TYR A 359 4.11 -17.22 -6.13
C TYR A 359 3.72 -18.27 -7.17
N PRO A 360 4.23 -18.25 -8.41
CA PRO A 360 3.90 -19.25 -9.40
C PRO A 360 4.49 -20.63 -9.06
N SER A 361 3.65 -21.65 -8.85
CA SER A 361 4.08 -23.01 -8.55
C SER A 361 4.86 -23.70 -9.68
N GLU A 362 4.71 -23.22 -10.91
CA GLU A 362 5.46 -23.69 -12.08
C GLU A 362 6.96 -23.43 -11.95
N PHE A 363 7.36 -22.51 -11.09
CA PHE A 363 8.78 -22.22 -10.82
C PHE A 363 9.43 -23.25 -9.89
N GLY A 364 8.67 -24.21 -9.37
CA GLY A 364 9.15 -25.50 -8.91
C GLY A 364 9.27 -25.72 -7.41
N GLU A 365 8.89 -24.77 -6.54
CA GLU A 365 9.09 -24.91 -5.08
C GLU A 365 7.89 -24.46 -4.21
N GLY A 366 6.71 -24.31 -4.76
CA GLY A 366 5.47 -23.99 -4.02
C GLY A 366 4.73 -22.76 -4.56
N ASP A 367 3.55 -22.53 -4.01
CA ASP A 367 2.65 -21.45 -4.46
C ASP A 367 2.90 -20.12 -3.72
N TYR A 368 3.90 -20.03 -2.86
CA TYR A 368 4.20 -18.86 -2.04
C TYR A 368 5.70 -18.62 -1.97
N ALA A 369 6.10 -17.36 -1.76
CA ALA A 369 7.50 -17.00 -1.56
C ALA A 369 7.66 -15.88 -0.53
N TYR A 370 8.83 -15.87 0.10
CA TYR A 370 9.34 -14.72 0.84
C TYR A 370 10.18 -13.86 -0.09
N MET A 371 9.82 -12.60 -0.23
CA MET A 371 10.59 -11.58 -0.96
C MET A 371 10.82 -10.36 -0.10
N GLN A 372 11.83 -9.56 -0.46
CA GLN A 372 12.09 -8.26 0.16
C GLN A 372 12.28 -7.20 -0.93
N GLY A 373 11.99 -5.95 -0.64
CA GLY A 373 12.19 -4.84 -1.56
C GLY A 373 11.20 -3.70 -1.33
N THR A 374 11.51 -2.52 -1.86
CA THR A 374 10.52 -1.44 -1.99
C THR A 374 9.38 -1.87 -2.91
N SER A 375 9.62 -2.85 -3.78
CA SER A 375 8.62 -3.55 -4.58
C SER A 375 7.59 -4.31 -3.76
N MET A 376 7.91 -4.75 -2.54
CA MET A 376 6.95 -5.35 -1.60
C MET A 376 6.31 -4.30 -0.71
N ALA A 377 6.98 -3.17 -0.47
CA ALA A 377 6.42 -2.03 0.24
C ALA A 377 5.33 -1.30 -0.57
N CYS A 378 5.56 -1.09 -1.86
CA CYS A 378 4.64 -0.43 -2.79
C CYS A 378 3.23 -1.05 -2.79
N PRO A 379 3.05 -2.37 -2.97
CA PRO A 379 1.73 -2.99 -2.97
C PRO A 379 1.01 -2.92 -1.62
N HIS A 380 1.71 -2.78 -0.48
CA HIS A 380 1.06 -2.49 0.80
C HIS A 380 0.33 -1.15 0.77
N VAL A 381 1.00 -0.11 0.26
CA VAL A 381 0.39 1.23 0.13
C VAL A 381 -0.74 1.21 -0.90
N SER A 382 -0.57 0.50 -2.02
CA SER A 382 -1.61 0.31 -3.05
C SER A 382 -2.84 -0.38 -2.47
N GLY A 383 -2.65 -1.42 -1.65
CA GLY A 383 -3.73 -2.12 -0.96
C GLY A 383 -4.43 -1.26 0.09
N VAL A 384 -3.67 -0.47 0.86
CA VAL A 384 -4.25 0.48 1.84
C VAL A 384 -5.04 1.59 1.13
N ALA A 385 -4.54 2.13 0.03
CA ALA A 385 -5.27 3.09 -0.79
C ALA A 385 -6.57 2.47 -1.33
N ALA A 386 -6.54 1.22 -1.79
CA ALA A 386 -7.71 0.50 -2.27
C ALA A 386 -8.74 0.24 -1.15
N LEU A 387 -8.29 -0.11 0.08
CA LEU A 387 -9.17 -0.17 1.25
C LEU A 387 -9.80 1.19 1.57
N GLY A 388 -9.03 2.27 1.46
CA GLY A 388 -9.54 3.63 1.66
C GLY A 388 -10.62 4.00 0.65
N LEU A 389 -10.43 3.67 -0.64
CA LEU A 389 -11.48 3.87 -1.67
C LEU A 389 -12.74 3.05 -1.35
N ALA A 390 -12.58 1.77 -0.99
CA ALA A 390 -13.68 0.89 -0.62
C ALA A 390 -14.43 1.44 0.62
N TYR A 391 -13.70 1.96 1.60
CA TYR A 391 -14.29 2.52 2.81
C TYR A 391 -15.00 3.86 2.54
N ALA A 392 -14.38 4.77 1.78
CA ALA A 392 -14.98 6.03 1.38
C ALA A 392 -16.30 5.80 0.60
N LYS A 393 -16.29 4.85 -0.35
CA LYS A 393 -17.50 4.43 -1.08
C LYS A 393 -18.58 3.90 -0.13
N LYS A 394 -18.22 3.03 0.81
CA LYS A 394 -19.15 2.50 1.84
C LYS A 394 -19.76 3.62 2.68
N MET A 395 -18.99 4.67 2.98
CA MET A 395 -19.44 5.83 3.74
C MET A 395 -20.16 6.89 2.89
N GLY A 396 -20.24 6.69 1.57
CA GLY A 396 -20.84 7.66 0.64
C GLY A 396 -20.06 8.98 0.56
N LYS A 397 -18.74 8.93 0.76
CA LYS A 397 -17.85 10.10 0.72
C LYS A 397 -17.09 10.18 -0.60
N THR A 398 -16.86 11.40 -1.04
CA THR A 398 -16.04 11.71 -2.22
C THR A 398 -14.96 12.71 -1.84
N PHE A 399 -13.84 12.62 -2.55
CA PHE A 399 -12.66 13.46 -2.35
C PHE A 399 -12.08 13.89 -3.70
N THR A 400 -11.36 14.97 -3.72
CA THR A 400 -10.40 15.18 -4.79
C THR A 400 -9.25 14.17 -4.64
N ARG A 401 -8.59 13.83 -5.74
CA ARG A 401 -7.38 12.99 -5.73
C ARG A 401 -6.32 13.55 -4.77
N THR A 402 -6.15 14.87 -4.75
CA THR A 402 -5.18 15.55 -3.88
C THR A 402 -5.53 15.36 -2.41
N GLU A 403 -6.78 15.63 -2.00
CA GLU A 403 -7.24 15.41 -0.62
C GLU A 403 -7.03 13.96 -0.19
N PHE A 404 -7.37 13.00 -1.04
CA PHE A 404 -7.21 11.58 -0.71
C PHE A 404 -5.73 11.19 -0.53
N LYS A 405 -4.83 11.67 -1.39
CA LYS A 405 -3.39 11.48 -1.23
C LYS A 405 -2.86 12.13 0.05
N GLU A 406 -3.31 13.35 0.37
CA GLU A 406 -2.94 14.03 1.61
C GLU A 406 -3.39 13.25 2.85
N LEU A 407 -4.63 12.74 2.87
CA LEU A 407 -5.13 11.87 3.94
C LEU A 407 -4.28 10.59 4.06
N LEU A 408 -3.95 9.94 2.94
CA LEU A 408 -3.12 8.75 2.94
C LEU A 408 -1.72 9.02 3.49
N LEU A 409 -1.06 10.06 3.01
CA LEU A 409 0.29 10.42 3.43
C LEU A 409 0.36 10.95 4.87
N SER A 410 -0.68 11.63 5.35
CA SER A 410 -0.75 12.08 6.75
C SER A 410 -1.09 10.95 7.72
N SER A 411 -1.62 9.83 7.23
CA SER A 411 -1.94 8.64 8.02
C SER A 411 -0.72 7.76 8.26
N ALA A 412 0.28 8.31 8.93
CA ALA A 412 1.57 7.66 9.14
C ALA A 412 2.04 7.77 10.58
N ASN A 413 2.72 6.72 11.06
CA ASN A 413 3.37 6.69 12.35
C ASN A 413 4.81 7.22 12.28
N ASP A 414 5.28 7.80 13.37
CA ASP A 414 6.63 8.34 13.46
C ASP A 414 7.68 7.22 13.47
N ILE A 415 8.53 7.20 12.46
CA ILE A 415 9.71 6.34 12.38
C ILE A 415 11.00 7.09 12.77
N ASP A 416 11.03 8.43 12.67
CA ASP A 416 12.22 9.25 12.87
C ASP A 416 12.77 9.17 14.30
N THR A 417 11.90 9.04 15.30
CA THR A 417 12.32 8.92 16.71
C THR A 417 13.16 7.69 17.00
N ARG A 418 13.13 6.70 16.10
CA ARG A 418 13.88 5.45 16.20
C ARG A 418 15.20 5.46 15.44
N LEU A 419 15.42 6.45 14.58
CA LEU A 419 16.59 6.54 13.69
C LEU A 419 17.82 7.08 14.44
N ASN A 420 18.36 6.25 15.35
CA ASN A 420 19.54 6.56 16.16
C ASN A 420 20.55 5.42 16.10
N GLY A 421 21.84 5.79 15.95
CA GLY A 421 22.92 4.80 15.90
C GLY A 421 22.93 4.01 14.60
N SER A 422 23.12 2.72 14.71
CA SER A 422 23.24 1.83 13.55
C SER A 422 22.46 0.53 13.76
N LYS A 423 22.09 -0.15 12.67
CA LYS A 423 21.59 -1.52 12.68
C LYS A 423 22.43 -2.42 11.80
N TYR A 424 22.47 -3.71 12.12
CA TYR A 424 23.10 -4.74 11.28
C TYR A 424 22.01 -5.50 10.52
N SER A 425 22.07 -5.47 9.19
CA SER A 425 21.14 -6.15 8.31
C SER A 425 21.77 -6.42 6.95
N GLY A 426 21.36 -7.49 6.26
CA GLY A 426 21.84 -7.82 4.93
C GLY A 426 23.37 -7.95 4.84
N ASN A 427 24.05 -8.44 5.87
CA ASN A 427 25.52 -8.50 6.00
C ASN A 427 26.22 -7.11 6.04
N LYS A 428 25.47 -6.05 6.32
CA LYS A 428 26.01 -4.69 6.43
C LYS A 428 25.59 -4.06 7.76
N THR A 429 26.42 -3.17 8.27
CA THR A 429 26.04 -2.21 9.30
C THR A 429 25.66 -0.93 8.61
N ILE A 430 24.41 -0.47 8.80
CA ILE A 430 23.94 0.79 8.25
C ILE A 430 23.81 1.83 9.35
N ASP A 431 24.26 3.04 9.08
CA ASP A 431 24.01 4.21 9.92
C ASP A 431 22.58 4.68 9.70
N LEU A 432 21.84 4.92 10.78
CA LEU A 432 20.44 5.35 10.73
C LEU A 432 20.27 6.88 10.65
N TYR A 433 21.33 7.65 10.92
CA TYR A 433 21.23 9.11 10.88
C TYR A 433 20.88 9.72 9.52
N PRO A 434 21.40 9.21 8.37
CA PRO A 434 21.04 9.72 7.05
C PRO A 434 19.56 9.61 6.69
N TYR A 435 18.85 8.65 7.30
CA TYR A 435 17.42 8.42 7.03
C TYR A 435 16.48 9.39 7.76
N ARG A 436 16.99 10.16 8.74
CA ARG A 436 16.16 11.10 9.52
C ARG A 436 15.55 12.16 8.64
N LYS A 437 14.21 12.29 8.72
CA LYS A 437 13.39 13.20 7.89
C LYS A 437 13.48 12.94 6.38
N MET A 438 14.02 11.78 6.01
CA MET A 438 14.23 11.38 4.62
C MET A 438 13.36 10.19 4.20
N LEU A 439 12.41 9.80 5.03
CA LEU A 439 11.47 8.70 4.81
C LEU A 439 10.02 9.19 4.69
N GLY A 440 9.86 10.36 4.07
CA GLY A 440 8.54 10.97 3.87
C GLY A 440 7.81 11.27 5.17
N THR A 441 6.52 10.97 5.20
CA THR A 441 5.66 11.25 6.37
C THR A 441 5.80 10.23 7.51
N GLY A 442 6.36 9.05 7.23
CA GLY A 442 6.53 7.97 8.21
C GLY A 442 5.95 6.64 7.73
N SER A 443 5.75 5.68 8.63
CA SER A 443 5.19 4.36 8.28
C SER A 443 3.67 4.39 8.21
N ILE A 444 3.12 3.85 7.11
CA ILE A 444 1.68 3.85 6.83
C ILE A 444 0.86 3.17 7.93
N ASP A 445 -0.35 3.70 8.18
CA ASP A 445 -1.32 3.14 9.14
C ASP A 445 -2.71 3.10 8.50
N ALA A 446 -3.18 1.91 8.17
CA ALA A 446 -4.44 1.70 7.46
C ALA A 446 -5.66 2.09 8.30
N TYR A 447 -5.62 1.86 9.62
CA TYR A 447 -6.73 2.23 10.48
C TYR A 447 -6.84 3.75 10.63
N LEU A 448 -5.72 4.43 10.87
CA LEU A 448 -5.67 5.88 10.93
C LEU A 448 -6.21 6.50 9.62
N PHE A 449 -5.83 5.93 8.48
CA PHE A 449 -6.32 6.39 7.18
C PHE A 449 -7.84 6.27 7.04
N CYS A 450 -8.43 5.13 7.41
CA CYS A 450 -9.87 4.96 7.39
C CYS A 450 -10.58 5.95 8.34
N MET A 451 -10.01 6.21 9.51
CA MET A 451 -10.58 7.20 10.43
C MET A 451 -10.52 8.62 9.89
N GLN A 452 -9.44 9.00 9.22
CA GLN A 452 -9.34 10.30 8.55
C GLN A 452 -10.36 10.41 7.40
N ILE A 453 -10.55 9.35 6.59
CA ILE A 453 -11.61 9.29 5.57
C ILE A 453 -12.99 9.51 6.23
N GLU A 454 -13.26 8.88 7.36
CA GLU A 454 -14.53 9.05 8.08
C GLU A 454 -14.66 10.42 8.73
N GLY A 455 -13.55 11.08 9.05
CA GLY A 455 -13.50 12.35 9.75
C GLY A 455 -13.59 12.19 11.27
N ILE A 456 -13.19 11.03 11.79
CA ILE A 456 -13.15 10.75 13.23
C ILE A 456 -11.75 11.04 13.77
N PRO A 457 -11.62 11.92 14.79
CA PRO A 457 -10.35 12.19 15.43
C PRO A 457 -9.72 10.93 16.02
N CYS A 458 -8.43 10.72 15.78
CA CYS A 458 -7.67 9.61 16.33
C CYS A 458 -6.70 10.09 17.41
N LEU A 459 -6.76 9.44 18.56
CA LEU A 459 -5.90 9.69 19.70
C LEU A 459 -5.02 8.47 19.93
N GLN A 460 -3.71 8.66 19.90
CA GLN A 460 -2.79 7.58 20.17
C GLN A 460 -2.58 7.37 21.66
N ALA A 461 -2.70 6.11 22.09
CA ALA A 461 -2.45 5.65 23.43
C ALA A 461 -1.24 4.71 23.47
N GLU A 462 -0.36 4.88 24.44
CA GLU A 462 0.76 3.96 24.65
C GLU A 462 0.27 2.67 25.29
N ASN A 463 0.59 1.54 24.68
CA ASN A 463 0.18 0.23 25.15
C ASN A 463 0.73 -0.07 26.56
N GLY A 464 -0.11 -0.61 27.42
CA GLY A 464 0.24 -1.00 28.79
C GLY A 464 0.30 0.14 29.80
N LYS A 465 -0.10 1.36 29.43
CA LYS A 465 -0.08 2.52 30.32
C LYS A 465 -1.45 3.15 30.48
N LYS A 466 -1.78 3.50 31.73
CA LYS A 466 -2.90 4.40 32.02
C LYS A 466 -2.47 5.82 31.69
N GLN A 467 -3.26 6.50 30.86
CA GLN A 467 -2.97 7.86 30.43
C GLN A 467 -4.24 8.65 30.18
N TRP A 468 -4.10 9.94 30.02
CA TRP A 468 -5.19 10.85 29.69
C TRP A 468 -4.94 11.50 28.33
N LEU A 469 -6.04 11.80 27.65
CA LEU A 469 -6.08 12.43 26.34
C LEU A 469 -6.96 13.68 26.43
N ASP A 470 -6.54 14.77 25.78
CA ASP A 470 -7.36 15.99 25.70
C ASP A 470 -8.34 15.86 24.53
N VAL A 471 -9.62 16.00 24.83
CA VAL A 471 -10.69 15.89 23.83
C VAL A 471 -11.50 17.19 23.68
N GLY A 472 -11.16 18.23 24.44
CA GLY A 472 -11.94 19.48 24.45
C GLY A 472 -11.97 20.18 23.11
N ALA A 473 -10.89 20.16 22.35
CA ALA A 473 -10.79 20.79 21.03
C ALA A 473 -11.83 20.21 20.05
N TYR A 474 -12.20 18.94 20.18
CA TYR A 474 -13.19 18.29 19.31
C TYR A 474 -14.64 18.73 19.59
N PHE A 475 -14.87 19.39 20.73
CA PHE A 475 -16.14 20.07 21.06
C PHE A 475 -16.11 21.59 20.74
N GLY A 476 -15.04 22.06 20.11
CA GLY A 476 -14.91 23.48 19.74
C GLY A 476 -14.57 24.42 20.88
N THR A 477 -14.18 23.89 22.06
CA THR A 477 -13.86 24.69 23.26
C THR A 477 -12.83 23.97 24.15
N SER A 478 -12.42 24.62 25.23
CA SER A 478 -11.62 23.97 26.27
C SER A 478 -12.45 22.90 26.99
N ALA A 479 -11.86 21.72 27.19
CA ALA A 479 -12.48 20.60 27.86
C ALA A 479 -13.02 20.95 29.27
N VAL A 480 -12.40 21.90 29.96
CA VAL A 480 -12.81 22.35 31.29
C VAL A 480 -14.09 23.18 31.31
N ASN A 481 -14.51 23.71 30.15
CA ASN A 481 -15.74 24.49 30.00
C ASN A 481 -16.97 23.63 29.68
N LEU A 482 -16.81 22.31 29.64
CA LEU A 482 -17.85 21.35 29.33
C LEU A 482 -18.24 20.55 30.58
N THR A 483 -19.53 20.24 30.68
CA THR A 483 -20.01 19.26 31.65
C THR A 483 -20.22 17.93 30.93
N TYR A 484 -19.42 16.90 31.27
CA TYR A 484 -19.50 15.60 30.65
C TYR A 484 -20.57 14.75 31.30
N LEU A 485 -21.47 14.17 30.48
CA LEU A 485 -22.60 13.36 30.93
C LEU A 485 -22.32 11.87 30.84
N ASP A 486 -21.71 11.43 29.72
CA ASP A 486 -21.49 10.01 29.43
C ASP A 486 -20.22 9.78 28.62
N VAL A 487 -19.60 8.63 28.87
CA VAL A 487 -18.51 8.07 28.06
C VAL A 487 -18.81 6.60 27.80
N SER A 488 -19.06 6.25 26.55
CA SER A 488 -19.42 4.89 26.19
C SER A 488 -18.45 4.31 25.14
N ILE A 489 -18.30 3.00 25.18
CA ILE A 489 -17.51 2.21 24.25
C ILE A 489 -18.25 0.89 24.01
N SER A 490 -18.19 0.36 22.78
CA SER A 490 -18.73 -0.96 22.47
C SER A 490 -17.93 -2.07 23.16
N ASP A 491 -18.55 -3.24 23.37
CA ASP A 491 -17.84 -4.39 23.96
C ASP A 491 -16.71 -4.88 23.02
N ASP A 492 -16.91 -4.82 21.73
CA ASP A 492 -15.90 -5.20 20.72
C ASP A 492 -14.69 -4.27 20.77
N ASP A 493 -14.89 -2.97 20.80
CA ASP A 493 -13.81 -1.97 20.89
C ASP A 493 -13.09 -2.07 22.25
N TYR A 494 -13.85 -2.32 23.33
CA TYR A 494 -13.28 -2.55 24.66
C TYR A 494 -12.33 -3.76 24.66
N GLN A 495 -12.73 -4.84 24.01
CA GLN A 495 -11.92 -6.06 23.89
C GLN A 495 -10.73 -5.88 22.92
N SER A 496 -10.91 -5.16 21.81
CA SER A 496 -9.85 -4.84 20.85
C SER A 496 -8.70 -4.08 21.51
N LEU A 497 -9.03 -3.05 22.30
CA LEU A 497 -8.04 -2.29 23.08
C LEU A 497 -7.53 -3.05 24.31
N GLY A 498 -8.23 -4.10 24.76
CA GLY A 498 -7.92 -4.80 26.01
C GLY A 498 -7.91 -3.84 27.20
N LEU A 499 -8.92 -3.00 27.31
CA LEU A 499 -8.96 -1.99 28.36
C LEU A 499 -9.06 -2.62 29.76
N VAL A 500 -8.29 -2.10 30.71
CA VAL A 500 -8.31 -2.54 32.12
C VAL A 500 -9.60 -2.08 32.79
N GLU A 501 -10.10 -0.91 32.42
CA GLU A 501 -11.31 -0.29 32.95
C GLU A 501 -12.05 0.46 31.83
N LYS A 502 -13.34 0.74 32.00
CA LYS A 502 -14.09 1.57 31.04
C LYS A 502 -13.49 2.97 30.95
N PRO A 503 -13.41 3.57 29.74
CA PRO A 503 -12.97 4.94 29.60
C PRO A 503 -13.87 5.89 30.42
N TYR A 504 -13.29 6.97 30.92
CA TYR A 504 -14.05 7.95 31.70
C TYR A 504 -13.44 9.34 31.58
N MET A 505 -14.27 10.36 31.79
CA MET A 505 -13.83 11.75 31.85
C MET A 505 -13.53 12.17 33.29
N GLN A 506 -12.39 12.79 33.51
CA GLN A 506 -12.05 13.43 34.79
C GLN A 506 -11.23 14.70 34.54
N TYR A 507 -11.62 15.81 35.17
CA TYR A 507 -10.95 17.11 35.01
C TYR A 507 -10.81 17.55 33.54
N GLY A 508 -11.84 17.29 32.72
CA GLY A 508 -11.83 17.61 31.31
C GLY A 508 -10.93 16.75 30.43
N ARG A 509 -10.49 15.60 30.91
CA ARG A 509 -9.58 14.69 30.20
C ARG A 509 -10.18 13.29 30.11
N LEU A 510 -10.04 12.67 28.97
CA LEU A 510 -10.41 11.27 28.73
C LEU A 510 -9.31 10.34 29.24
N TYR A 511 -9.62 9.46 30.19
CA TYR A 511 -8.71 8.47 30.73
C TYR A 511 -8.93 7.12 30.06
N VAL A 512 -7.82 6.51 29.60
CA VAL A 512 -7.78 5.18 28.97
C VAL A 512 -6.59 4.38 29.48
N HIS A 513 -6.75 3.04 29.51
CA HIS A 513 -5.67 2.12 29.87
C HIS A 513 -5.70 0.88 28.96
N PRO A 514 -5.21 0.98 27.72
CA PRO A 514 -5.16 -0.16 26.81
C PRO A 514 -4.00 -1.10 27.16
N THR A 515 -4.22 -2.42 27.03
CA THR A 515 -3.20 -3.46 27.26
C THR A 515 -2.93 -4.31 26.02
N LYS A 516 -3.73 -4.14 24.97
CA LYS A 516 -3.51 -4.77 23.67
C LYS A 516 -3.17 -3.72 22.64
N LEU A 517 -2.41 -4.12 21.61
CA LEU A 517 -2.34 -3.33 20.38
C LEU A 517 -3.67 -3.49 19.64
N GLY A 518 -4.27 -2.40 19.29
CA GLY A 518 -5.57 -2.37 18.63
C GLY A 518 -6.16 -0.98 18.62
N SER A 519 -7.38 -0.90 18.15
CA SER A 519 -8.10 0.37 17.99
C SER A 519 -9.53 0.22 18.51
N GLY A 520 -10.14 1.34 18.88
CA GLY A 520 -11.52 1.35 19.32
C GLY A 520 -12.10 2.75 19.36
N ARG A 521 -13.42 2.86 19.24
CA ARG A 521 -14.17 4.11 19.21
C ARG A 521 -14.80 4.39 20.57
N ILE A 522 -14.67 5.63 21.01
CA ILE A 522 -15.22 6.10 22.27
C ILE A 522 -16.16 7.27 21.97
N LYS A 523 -17.40 7.12 22.41
CA LYS A 523 -18.43 8.17 22.28
C LYS A 523 -18.51 8.96 23.57
N ILE A 524 -18.40 10.28 23.46
CA ILE A 524 -18.41 11.21 24.58
C ILE A 524 -19.58 12.16 24.41
N THR A 525 -20.42 12.26 25.44
CA THR A 525 -21.55 13.22 25.49
C THR A 525 -21.26 14.28 26.54
N ALA A 526 -21.42 15.53 26.16
CA ALA A 526 -21.16 16.68 27.01
C ALA A 526 -22.21 17.78 26.82
N VAL A 527 -22.30 18.69 27.78
CA VAL A 527 -23.14 19.90 27.72
C VAL A 527 -22.27 21.14 27.74
N ALA A 528 -22.49 22.02 26.78
CA ALA A 528 -21.89 23.34 26.74
C ALA A 528 -22.82 24.37 27.32
N GLY A 529 -22.36 25.17 28.30
CA GLY A 529 -23.09 26.28 28.90
C GLY A 529 -24.27 25.90 29.78
N GLY A 530 -24.40 24.62 30.18
CA GLY A 530 -25.44 24.13 31.07
C GLY A 530 -24.92 23.74 32.45
N SER A 531 -25.82 23.32 33.31
CA SER A 531 -25.48 22.72 34.60
C SER A 531 -26.32 21.47 34.83
N ILE A 532 -25.73 20.48 35.54
CA ILE A 532 -26.46 19.31 35.98
C ILE A 532 -27.01 19.58 37.38
N VAL A 533 -28.31 19.44 37.54
CA VAL A 533 -28.97 19.53 38.85
C VAL A 533 -29.64 18.20 39.16
N GLY A 534 -29.26 17.58 40.26
CA GLY A 534 -29.88 16.34 40.69
C GLY A 534 -29.42 15.07 39.96
N GLY A 535 -28.33 15.13 39.22
CA GLY A 535 -27.60 13.95 38.70
C GLY A 535 -28.02 13.44 37.33
N GLU A 536 -29.10 13.86 36.72
CA GLU A 536 -29.53 13.30 35.40
C GLU A 536 -29.97 14.33 34.34
N ASP A 537 -30.41 15.53 34.73
CA ASP A 537 -30.88 16.51 33.75
C ASP A 537 -29.98 17.75 33.66
N ALA A 538 -29.54 18.06 32.45
CA ALA A 538 -28.85 19.31 32.17
C ALA A 538 -29.86 20.46 32.16
N ILE A 539 -29.65 21.48 32.98
CA ILE A 539 -30.47 22.71 32.96
C ILE A 539 -29.80 23.74 32.07
N GLY A 540 -30.45 24.05 30.98
CA GLY A 540 -29.89 24.92 29.95
C GLY A 540 -28.70 24.26 29.20
N GLY A 541 -28.08 25.00 28.32
CA GLY A 541 -26.95 24.54 27.52
C GLY A 541 -27.35 23.63 26.37
N MET A 542 -26.36 23.26 25.57
CA MET A 542 -26.52 22.42 24.40
C MET A 542 -25.80 21.06 24.61
N VAL A 543 -26.57 19.99 24.44
CA VAL A 543 -26.01 18.64 24.47
C VAL A 543 -25.27 18.37 23.16
N MET A 544 -24.01 17.96 23.26
CA MET A 544 -23.15 17.62 22.13
C MET A 544 -22.58 16.22 22.33
N THR A 545 -22.46 15.50 21.25
CA THR A 545 -21.85 14.18 21.23
C THR A 545 -20.71 14.17 20.22
N GLN A 546 -19.56 13.68 20.63
CA GLN A 546 -18.40 13.45 19.78
C GLN A 546 -17.95 12.00 19.87
N GLU A 547 -17.51 11.48 18.76
CA GLU A 547 -16.84 10.20 18.67
C GLU A 547 -15.36 10.44 18.41
N VAL A 548 -14.51 9.78 19.18
CA VAL A 548 -13.06 9.78 18.98
C VAL A 548 -12.58 8.33 18.89
N SER A 549 -11.59 8.07 18.07
CA SER A 549 -10.94 6.76 18.03
C SER A 549 -9.67 6.77 18.87
N VAL A 550 -9.43 5.70 19.62
CA VAL A 550 -8.18 5.47 20.33
C VAL A 550 -7.42 4.36 19.64
N ILE A 551 -6.16 4.63 19.28
CA ILE A 551 -5.25 3.66 18.69
C ILE A 551 -4.15 3.36 19.69
N SER A 552 -4.09 2.10 20.15
CA SER A 552 -3.05 1.62 21.07
C SER A 552 -1.88 1.04 20.29
N ARG A 553 -0.71 1.67 20.39
CA ARG A 553 0.51 1.27 19.67
C ARG A 553 1.72 1.23 20.62
N SER A 554 2.78 0.52 20.20
CA SER A 554 4.05 0.48 20.92
C SER A 554 4.93 1.70 20.64
N PHE A 555 4.58 2.51 19.65
CA PHE A 555 5.29 3.72 19.22
C PHE A 555 4.31 4.90 19.06
N LYS A 556 4.83 6.11 19.04
CA LYS A 556 4.01 7.31 18.86
C LYS A 556 3.69 7.58 17.39
N SER A 557 2.52 8.11 17.13
CA SER A 557 2.20 8.71 15.84
C SER A 557 2.98 10.01 15.64
N LYS A 558 3.43 10.29 14.42
CA LYS A 558 4.10 11.53 14.06
C LYS A 558 3.18 12.75 14.24
N ASN A 559 1.91 12.57 14.01
CA ASN A 559 0.90 13.63 14.06
C ASN A 559 0.19 13.73 15.41
N GLY A 560 0.56 12.92 16.40
CA GLY A 560 -0.02 12.97 17.74
C GLY A 560 -1.51 12.61 17.81
N GLY A 561 -2.04 11.94 16.80
CA GLY A 561 -3.46 11.72 16.57
C GLY A 561 -3.97 12.62 15.44
N TRP A 562 -5.16 13.09 15.55
CA TRP A 562 -5.81 13.92 14.54
C TRP A 562 -5.04 15.21 14.18
N LEU A 563 -5.09 15.63 12.92
CA LEU A 563 -4.65 16.93 12.42
C LEU A 563 -5.73 17.99 12.62
#